data_65a44207330dd46f22a25ba3f8254481
#
_entry.id   65a44207330dd46f22a25ba3f8254481
#
_cell.length_a   1.000
_cell.length_b   1.000
_cell.length_c   1.000
_cell.angle_alpha   90.00
_cell.angle_beta   90.00
_cell.angle_gamma   90.00
#
_symmetry.space_group_name_H-M   'P 1'
#
loop_
_entity.id
_entity.type
_entity.pdbx_description
1 polymer ?
#
loop_
_entity_poly.entity_id
_entity_poly.type
_entity_poly.pdbx_seq_one_letter_code
_entity_poly.pdbx_strand_id
1 'polypeptide(L)'
;MDRQALLKTARADLAHAKADTIQQMTTHYEVPADHYVDEERWQQEVDLIFKRLPLMLATTAELPNMHDYKAMTVLGVPILITRGENGAVQAFFNVCSHRGAQIMPEGRGNSHRFTCPYHAWSYNHDGELIGVFAERDFGEVDRTCYSLRSLPCLERAGLIWVHLDPNPSLSIDDFLCGYDQMLQGFGFEGWHYFDSQMVEGPNWKIAYDGYLDIYHLPILHKDTFGSNFPHRANYYPFGPHQRVSGPNPSLLDYEQIDESEWPLDALLGGVWTIFPHISIAGFDGGGGGVLLSQLFPGATPSESVTIQHYLLKNTPDEAASQSAAEQFKFLRYVVEQEDYATGIRQQVALASGARKMVTFGKNESGGARFHAWVDQLLETSDSELTSLFQAPVDPIAEMLDRTNEGES
;
A
#
# COMPACT_ATOMS: atom_id res chain seq x y z
N MET A 1 13.18 -2.13 14.07
CA MET A 1 12.93 -0.69 13.72
C MET A 1 14.27 0.00 13.53
N ASP A 2 14.48 0.63 12.40
CA ASP A 2 15.66 1.48 12.15
C ASP A 2 15.36 2.96 12.55
N ARG A 3 15.57 3.27 13.83
CA ARG A 3 15.40 4.65 14.34
C ARG A 3 16.39 5.63 13.70
N GLN A 4 17.58 5.17 13.30
CA GLN A 4 18.58 6.07 12.68
C GLN A 4 18.15 6.53 11.29
N ALA A 5 17.54 5.64 10.52
CA ALA A 5 16.95 6.03 9.22
C ALA A 5 15.78 7.01 9.39
N LEU A 6 14.92 6.83 10.40
CA LEU A 6 13.85 7.79 10.73
C LEU A 6 14.43 9.14 11.15
N LEU A 7 15.45 9.17 12.00
CA LEU A 7 16.14 10.40 12.41
C LEU A 7 16.81 11.10 11.22
N LYS A 8 17.40 10.34 10.30
CA LYS A 8 18.03 10.92 9.08
C LYS A 8 17.02 11.73 8.27
N THR A 9 15.83 11.19 8.03
CA THR A 9 14.78 11.92 7.29
C THR A 9 14.25 13.12 8.07
N ALA A 10 14.06 12.98 9.38
CA ALA A 10 13.59 14.07 10.24
C ALA A 10 14.61 15.22 10.34
N ARG A 11 15.93 14.92 10.40
CA ARG A 11 16.98 15.96 10.33
C ARG A 11 16.97 16.72 9.01
N ALA A 12 16.76 16.02 7.91
CA ALA A 12 16.66 16.67 6.60
C ALA A 12 15.43 17.60 6.54
N ASP A 13 14.27 17.16 7.04
CA ASP A 13 13.07 18.01 7.13
C ASP A 13 13.30 19.21 8.06
N LEU A 14 13.97 19.03 9.20
CA LEU A 14 14.34 20.13 10.10
C LEU A 14 15.28 21.14 9.42
N ALA A 15 16.27 20.67 8.65
CA ALA A 15 17.18 21.55 7.92
C ALA A 15 16.42 22.37 6.86
N HIS A 16 15.51 21.75 6.13
CA HIS A 16 14.62 22.42 5.19
C HIS A 16 13.68 23.43 5.88
N ALA A 17 13.12 23.08 7.04
CA ALA A 17 12.27 23.99 7.83
C ALA A 17 13.04 25.24 8.27
N LYS A 18 14.30 25.09 8.71
CA LYS A 18 15.17 26.21 9.09
C LYS A 18 15.53 27.11 7.91
N ALA A 19 15.81 26.52 6.77
CA ALA A 19 16.22 27.23 5.56
C ALA A 19 15.04 27.79 4.77
N ASP A 20 13.80 27.46 5.14
CA ASP A 20 12.60 27.74 4.38
C ASP A 20 12.67 27.21 2.93
N THR A 21 13.19 25.98 2.75
CA THR A 21 13.39 25.31 1.48
C THR A 21 12.69 23.96 1.43
N ILE A 22 12.68 23.32 0.26
CA ILE A 22 12.32 21.92 0.04
C ILE A 22 13.27 21.30 -0.97
N GLN A 23 13.28 19.98 -1.03
CA GLN A 23 13.92 19.24 -2.12
C GLN A 23 13.21 19.55 -3.44
N GLN A 24 13.96 19.81 -4.51
CA GLN A 24 13.43 20.10 -5.84
C GLN A 24 14.18 19.35 -6.92
N MET A 25 13.50 19.03 -8.01
CA MET A 25 14.15 18.62 -9.26
C MET A 25 14.75 19.84 -9.98
N THR A 26 15.76 19.59 -10.79
CA THR A 26 16.38 20.63 -11.64
C THR A 26 15.46 21.07 -12.77
N THR A 27 14.66 20.14 -13.29
CA THR A 27 13.71 20.35 -14.39
C THR A 27 12.34 19.75 -14.05
N HIS A 28 11.31 20.13 -14.80
CA HIS A 28 10.03 19.44 -14.77
C HIS A 28 10.17 18.03 -15.35
N TYR A 29 9.30 17.11 -14.91
CA TYR A 29 9.17 15.77 -15.46
C TYR A 29 7.85 15.65 -16.21
N GLU A 30 7.90 15.07 -17.41
CA GLU A 30 6.71 14.91 -18.25
C GLU A 30 6.39 13.44 -18.48
N VAL A 31 5.13 13.08 -18.28
CA VAL A 31 4.59 11.74 -18.51
C VAL A 31 3.62 11.81 -19.68
N PRO A 32 3.73 10.93 -20.68
CA PRO A 32 2.74 10.86 -21.76
C PRO A 32 1.33 10.64 -21.23
N ALA A 33 0.36 11.41 -21.71
CA ALA A 33 -1.02 11.34 -21.24
C ALA A 33 -1.68 9.98 -21.57
N ASP A 34 -1.20 9.29 -22.61
CA ASP A 34 -1.65 7.95 -22.99
C ASP A 34 -1.29 6.88 -21.94
N HIS A 35 -0.25 7.10 -21.11
CA HIS A 35 0.03 6.21 -19.97
C HIS A 35 -1.18 6.02 -19.03
N TYR A 36 -2.12 6.95 -19.01
CA TYR A 36 -3.32 6.89 -18.15
C TYR A 36 -4.57 6.34 -18.84
N VAL A 37 -4.53 6.15 -20.17
CA VAL A 37 -5.73 5.79 -20.94
C VAL A 37 -5.52 4.63 -21.91
N ASP A 38 -4.28 4.25 -22.18
CA ASP A 38 -3.95 3.15 -23.09
C ASP A 38 -4.26 1.79 -22.44
N GLU A 39 -5.06 0.96 -23.12
CA GLU A 39 -5.51 -0.33 -22.60
C GLU A 39 -4.40 -1.38 -22.61
N GLU A 40 -3.51 -1.37 -23.62
CA GLU A 40 -2.42 -2.33 -23.73
C GLU A 40 -1.39 -2.08 -22.62
N ARG A 41 -1.02 -0.82 -22.40
CA ARG A 41 -0.14 -0.43 -21.30
C ARG A 41 -0.75 -0.76 -19.94
N TRP A 42 -2.03 -0.46 -19.74
CA TRP A 42 -2.72 -0.79 -18.50
C TRP A 42 -2.69 -2.30 -18.22
N GLN A 43 -2.89 -3.14 -19.24
CA GLN A 43 -2.81 -4.58 -19.09
C GLN A 43 -1.38 -5.02 -18.74
N GLN A 44 -0.36 -4.41 -19.34
CA GLN A 44 1.05 -4.65 -18.98
C GLN A 44 1.33 -4.27 -17.52
N GLU A 45 0.82 -3.14 -17.05
CA GLU A 45 0.94 -2.71 -15.65
C GLU A 45 0.27 -3.72 -14.69
N VAL A 46 -0.92 -4.21 -15.03
CA VAL A 46 -1.59 -5.25 -14.24
C VAL A 46 -0.74 -6.53 -14.17
N ASP A 47 -0.20 -6.98 -15.28
CA ASP A 47 0.52 -8.25 -15.36
C ASP A 47 1.96 -8.14 -14.82
N LEU A 48 2.71 -7.08 -15.18
CA LEU A 48 4.13 -6.91 -14.86
C LEU A 48 4.39 -6.15 -13.55
N ILE A 49 3.38 -5.52 -12.95
CA ILE A 49 3.51 -4.84 -11.67
C ILE A 49 2.66 -5.58 -10.62
N PHE A 50 1.33 -5.52 -10.72
CA PHE A 50 0.45 -6.00 -9.67
C PHE A 50 0.45 -7.52 -9.48
N LYS A 51 0.52 -8.30 -10.57
CA LYS A 51 0.56 -9.77 -10.47
C LYS A 51 1.96 -10.31 -10.24
N ARG A 52 2.99 -9.54 -10.56
CA ARG A 52 4.39 -9.94 -10.49
C ARG A 52 5.09 -9.56 -9.18
N LEU A 53 4.70 -8.44 -8.58
CA LEU A 53 5.32 -7.94 -7.35
C LEU A 53 4.53 -8.36 -6.10
N PRO A 54 5.16 -8.39 -4.92
CA PRO A 54 4.45 -8.59 -3.67
C PRO A 54 3.42 -7.49 -3.42
N LEU A 55 2.24 -7.89 -2.97
CA LEU A 55 1.19 -6.96 -2.56
C LEU A 55 0.95 -7.08 -1.05
N MET A 56 0.72 -5.96 -0.38
CA MET A 56 0.25 -5.96 0.99
C MET A 56 -1.26 -6.20 0.99
N LEU A 57 -1.72 -7.38 1.42
CA LEU A 57 -3.13 -7.78 1.29
C LEU A 57 -3.90 -7.80 2.60
N ALA A 58 -3.22 -7.80 3.73
CA ALA A 58 -3.85 -7.70 5.05
C ALA A 58 -2.90 -7.04 6.05
N THR A 59 -3.44 -6.68 7.21
CA THR A 59 -2.68 -6.27 8.38
C THR A 59 -2.73 -7.35 9.46
N THR A 60 -1.73 -7.39 10.34
CA THR A 60 -1.75 -8.26 11.52
C THR A 60 -3.01 -8.01 12.37
N ALA A 61 -3.43 -6.74 12.46
CA ALA A 61 -4.62 -6.33 13.20
C ALA A 61 -5.94 -6.88 12.62
N GLU A 62 -5.96 -7.30 11.34
CA GLU A 62 -7.12 -8.00 10.75
C GLU A 62 -7.19 -9.47 11.12
N LEU A 63 -6.05 -10.09 11.47
CA LEU A 63 -5.89 -11.50 11.75
C LEU A 63 -5.15 -11.72 13.10
N PRO A 64 -5.63 -11.15 14.23
CA PRO A 64 -4.89 -11.15 15.48
C PRO A 64 -4.83 -12.50 16.18
N ASN A 65 -5.75 -13.42 15.90
CA ASN A 65 -5.90 -14.67 16.64
C ASN A 65 -5.60 -15.90 15.79
N MET A 66 -5.22 -17.00 16.42
CA MET A 66 -5.19 -18.30 15.77
C MET A 66 -6.55 -18.63 15.15
N HIS A 67 -6.51 -19.23 13.97
CA HIS A 67 -7.68 -19.60 13.14
C HIS A 67 -8.37 -18.41 12.46
N ASP A 68 -7.88 -17.19 12.61
CA ASP A 68 -8.38 -16.07 11.82
C ASP A 68 -8.04 -16.28 10.34
N TYR A 69 -8.95 -15.82 9.48
CA TYR A 69 -8.75 -15.83 8.04
C TYR A 69 -9.29 -14.57 7.38
N LYS A 70 -8.73 -14.26 6.21
CA LYS A 70 -9.24 -13.26 5.26
C LYS A 70 -9.34 -13.91 3.89
N ALA A 71 -10.51 -13.84 3.27
CA ALA A 71 -10.75 -14.23 1.89
C ALA A 71 -11.06 -12.99 1.06
N MET A 72 -10.39 -12.84 -0.09
CA MET A 72 -10.57 -11.71 -1.00
C MET A 72 -10.25 -12.11 -2.43
N THR A 73 -10.74 -11.33 -3.40
CA THR A 73 -10.35 -11.47 -4.81
C THR A 73 -9.51 -10.26 -5.21
N VAL A 74 -8.30 -10.49 -5.69
CA VAL A 74 -7.37 -9.45 -6.13
C VAL A 74 -7.09 -9.64 -7.62
N LEU A 75 -7.48 -8.69 -8.46
CA LEU A 75 -7.28 -8.75 -9.92
C LEU A 75 -7.74 -10.07 -10.55
N GLY A 76 -8.88 -10.58 -10.09
CA GLY A 76 -9.47 -11.84 -10.55
C GLY A 76 -8.87 -13.10 -9.90
N VAL A 77 -7.88 -12.98 -9.01
CA VAL A 77 -7.27 -14.10 -8.27
C VAL A 77 -7.94 -14.24 -6.91
N PRO A 78 -8.67 -15.32 -6.64
CA PRO A 78 -9.26 -15.58 -5.32
C PRO A 78 -8.19 -16.06 -4.34
N ILE A 79 -8.04 -15.38 -3.21
CA ILE A 79 -7.01 -15.59 -2.19
C ILE A 79 -7.65 -15.91 -0.85
N LEU A 80 -7.03 -16.82 -0.10
CA LEU A 80 -7.32 -17.13 1.28
C LEU A 80 -6.06 -16.96 2.11
N ILE A 81 -6.06 -16.02 3.02
CA ILE A 81 -5.00 -15.78 4.01
C ILE A 81 -5.47 -16.38 5.34
N THR A 82 -4.62 -17.15 6.01
CA THR A 82 -4.95 -17.84 7.26
C THR A 82 -3.88 -17.59 8.30
N ARG A 83 -4.27 -17.57 9.59
CA ARG A 83 -3.31 -17.66 10.70
C ARG A 83 -3.40 -19.04 11.35
N GLY A 84 -2.34 -19.81 11.24
CA GLY A 84 -2.24 -21.17 11.76
C GLY A 84 -2.16 -21.25 13.30
N GLU A 85 -2.16 -22.48 13.83
CA GLU A 85 -2.05 -22.75 15.27
C GLU A 85 -0.69 -22.32 15.85
N ASN A 86 0.36 -22.30 15.05
CA ASN A 86 1.69 -21.81 15.40
C ASN A 86 1.82 -20.30 15.35
N GLY A 87 0.75 -19.56 15.02
CA GLY A 87 0.72 -18.12 14.85
C GLY A 87 1.26 -17.64 13.49
N ALA A 88 1.78 -18.51 12.65
CA ALA A 88 2.29 -18.14 11.33
C ALA A 88 1.12 -17.82 10.37
N VAL A 89 1.35 -16.85 9.49
CA VAL A 89 0.43 -16.51 8.43
C VAL A 89 0.79 -17.25 7.15
N GLN A 90 -0.21 -17.76 6.45
CA GLN A 90 -0.07 -18.44 5.17
C GLN A 90 -1.09 -17.90 4.18
N ALA A 91 -0.81 -18.02 2.89
CA ALA A 91 -1.70 -17.62 1.82
C ALA A 91 -1.86 -18.73 0.78
N PHE A 92 -3.05 -18.85 0.24
CA PHE A 92 -3.43 -19.87 -0.73
C PHE A 92 -4.33 -19.28 -1.81
N PHE A 93 -4.37 -19.93 -2.96
CA PHE A 93 -5.52 -19.76 -3.85
C PHE A 93 -6.78 -20.28 -3.14
N ASN A 94 -7.80 -19.45 -3.05
CA ASN A 94 -9.10 -19.79 -2.46
C ASN A 94 -9.91 -20.67 -3.43
N VAL A 95 -9.33 -21.78 -3.85
CA VAL A 95 -9.83 -22.66 -4.93
C VAL A 95 -9.73 -24.12 -4.48
N CYS A 96 -10.86 -24.81 -4.45
CA CYS A 96 -10.94 -26.22 -4.08
C CYS A 96 -10.23 -27.10 -5.10
N SER A 97 -9.32 -27.97 -4.63
CA SER A 97 -8.52 -28.87 -5.45
C SER A 97 -9.34 -29.96 -6.16
N HIS A 98 -10.62 -30.15 -5.76
CA HIS A 98 -11.51 -31.13 -6.42
C HIS A 98 -11.96 -30.63 -7.81
N ARG A 99 -12.70 -29.51 -7.87
CA ARG A 99 -13.31 -29.01 -9.12
C ARG A 99 -13.28 -27.48 -9.21
N GLY A 100 -12.37 -26.81 -8.49
CA GLY A 100 -12.12 -25.38 -8.66
C GLY A 100 -13.15 -24.43 -8.05
N ALA A 101 -14.08 -24.91 -7.23
CA ALA A 101 -15.02 -24.01 -6.56
C ALA A 101 -14.30 -23.14 -5.51
N GLN A 102 -14.69 -21.88 -5.41
CA GLN A 102 -14.24 -21.02 -4.32
C GLN A 102 -14.68 -21.60 -2.98
N ILE A 103 -13.74 -21.66 -2.02
CA ILE A 103 -13.99 -22.36 -0.73
C ILE A 103 -14.67 -21.43 0.26
N MET A 104 -14.11 -20.22 0.44
CA MET A 104 -14.63 -19.23 1.37
C MET A 104 -15.14 -18.00 0.62
N PRO A 105 -16.31 -17.47 0.97
CA PRO A 105 -16.77 -16.19 0.47
C PRO A 105 -15.83 -15.07 0.93
N GLU A 106 -15.82 -13.95 0.24
CA GLU A 106 -15.05 -12.78 0.64
C GLU A 106 -15.43 -12.30 2.04
N GLY A 107 -14.43 -11.84 2.77
CA GLY A 107 -14.58 -11.36 4.14
C GLY A 107 -13.55 -11.94 5.09
N ARG A 108 -13.78 -11.74 6.36
CA ARG A 108 -12.90 -12.19 7.47
C ARG A 108 -13.70 -13.01 8.48
N GLY A 109 -13.02 -13.87 9.20
CA GLY A 109 -13.63 -14.65 10.27
C GLY A 109 -12.61 -15.50 11.00
N ASN A 110 -13.12 -16.33 11.90
CA ASN A 110 -12.35 -17.33 12.61
C ASN A 110 -12.96 -18.71 12.33
N SER A 111 -12.15 -19.66 11.88
CA SER A 111 -12.62 -21.00 11.52
C SER A 111 -11.52 -22.02 11.66
N HIS A 112 -11.79 -23.15 12.32
CA HIS A 112 -10.83 -24.25 12.47
C HIS A 112 -10.59 -25.06 11.19
N ARG A 113 -11.43 -24.90 10.17
CA ARG A 113 -11.30 -25.57 8.89
C ARG A 113 -12.05 -24.82 7.79
N PHE A 114 -11.63 -25.00 6.57
CA PHE A 114 -12.24 -24.42 5.37
C PHE A 114 -12.93 -25.52 4.57
N THR A 115 -14.24 -25.48 4.47
CA THR A 115 -15.02 -26.53 3.82
C THR A 115 -15.63 -26.01 2.53
N CYS A 116 -15.31 -26.66 1.42
CA CYS A 116 -15.83 -26.33 0.10
C CYS A 116 -17.36 -26.49 0.08
N PRO A 117 -18.12 -25.48 -0.35
CA PRO A 117 -19.57 -25.53 -0.34
C PRO A 117 -20.14 -26.50 -1.38
N TYR A 118 -19.34 -26.95 -2.35
CA TYR A 118 -19.81 -27.80 -3.43
C TYR A 118 -19.89 -29.28 -3.02
N HIS A 119 -18.77 -29.86 -2.53
CA HIS A 119 -18.73 -31.30 -2.18
C HIS A 119 -18.09 -31.56 -0.80
N ALA A 120 -18.06 -30.56 0.08
CA ALA A 120 -17.56 -30.63 1.44
C ALA A 120 -16.10 -31.14 1.60
N TRP A 121 -15.27 -31.01 0.56
CA TRP A 121 -13.83 -31.18 0.75
C TRP A 121 -13.34 -30.11 1.73
N SER A 122 -12.60 -30.54 2.75
CA SER A 122 -12.25 -29.68 3.88
C SER A 122 -10.75 -29.60 4.04
N TYR A 123 -10.27 -28.39 4.33
CA TYR A 123 -8.85 -28.06 4.46
C TYR A 123 -8.57 -27.45 5.83
N ASN A 124 -7.37 -27.66 6.36
CA ASN A 124 -6.88 -27.00 7.56
C ASN A 124 -6.22 -25.64 7.21
N HIS A 125 -5.61 -24.96 8.21
CA HIS A 125 -4.96 -23.67 8.04
C HIS A 125 -3.67 -23.75 7.24
N ASP A 126 -3.06 -24.93 7.16
CA ASP A 126 -1.84 -25.19 6.37
C ASP A 126 -2.18 -25.57 4.92
N GLY A 127 -3.48 -25.49 4.56
CA GLY A 127 -3.99 -25.81 3.24
C GLY A 127 -4.10 -27.30 2.97
N GLU A 128 -3.81 -28.17 3.92
CA GLU A 128 -3.87 -29.62 3.74
C GLU A 128 -5.31 -30.12 3.66
N LEU A 129 -5.57 -31.07 2.76
CA LEU A 129 -6.85 -31.73 2.64
C LEU A 129 -7.08 -32.68 3.84
N ILE A 130 -8.02 -32.35 4.73
CA ILE A 130 -8.29 -33.12 5.94
C ILE A 130 -9.59 -33.94 5.87
N GLY A 131 -10.45 -33.69 4.87
CA GLY A 131 -11.71 -34.41 4.74
C GLY A 131 -12.24 -34.46 3.32
N VAL A 132 -12.75 -35.64 2.93
CA VAL A 132 -13.43 -35.89 1.67
C VAL A 132 -14.81 -36.47 2.00
N PHE A 133 -15.87 -35.86 1.46
CA PHE A 133 -17.23 -36.39 1.67
C PHE A 133 -17.42 -37.73 0.94
N ALA A 134 -18.00 -38.70 1.64
CA ALA A 134 -18.26 -40.03 1.11
C ALA A 134 -17.02 -40.71 0.47
N GLU A 135 -15.85 -40.59 1.08
CA GLU A 135 -14.55 -41.03 0.55
C GLU A 135 -14.57 -42.51 0.10
N ARG A 136 -15.35 -43.36 0.77
CA ARG A 136 -15.52 -44.77 0.38
C ARG A 136 -16.10 -44.94 -1.04
N ASP A 137 -17.04 -44.05 -1.38
CA ASP A 137 -17.69 -44.08 -2.70
C ASP A 137 -16.89 -43.29 -3.75
N PHE A 138 -16.14 -42.27 -3.29
CA PHE A 138 -15.29 -41.45 -4.14
C PHE A 138 -14.06 -42.22 -4.64
N GLY A 139 -13.53 -43.12 -3.83
CA GLY A 139 -12.30 -43.85 -4.05
C GLY A 139 -11.16 -43.36 -3.18
N GLU A 140 -10.05 -44.06 -3.19
CA GLU A 140 -8.86 -43.67 -2.41
C GLU A 140 -8.28 -42.34 -2.92
N VAL A 141 -8.06 -41.43 -1.99
CA VAL A 141 -7.51 -40.08 -2.27
C VAL A 141 -6.18 -39.93 -1.55
N ASP A 142 -5.11 -39.74 -2.31
CA ASP A 142 -3.86 -39.25 -1.74
C ASP A 142 -4.00 -37.78 -1.38
N ARG A 143 -4.31 -37.51 -0.12
CA ARG A 143 -4.60 -36.15 0.39
C ARG A 143 -3.43 -35.19 0.20
N THR A 144 -2.21 -35.66 0.12
CA THR A 144 -1.02 -34.81 -0.08
C THR A 144 -1.00 -34.17 -1.47
N CYS A 145 -1.62 -34.82 -2.47
CA CYS A 145 -1.73 -34.31 -3.83
C CYS A 145 -2.86 -33.27 -4.01
N TYR A 146 -3.73 -33.12 -3.01
CA TYR A 146 -4.92 -32.29 -3.09
C TYR A 146 -4.97 -31.16 -2.05
N SER A 147 -3.82 -30.79 -1.48
CA SER A 147 -3.69 -29.59 -0.67
C SER A 147 -3.99 -28.32 -1.49
N LEU A 148 -4.36 -27.24 -0.84
CA LEU A 148 -4.52 -25.94 -1.49
C LEU A 148 -3.15 -25.51 -2.07
N ARG A 149 -3.20 -24.87 -3.23
CA ARG A 149 -1.99 -24.31 -3.83
C ARG A 149 -1.57 -23.08 -3.05
N SER A 150 -0.38 -23.11 -2.44
CA SER A 150 0.17 -22.02 -1.66
C SER A 150 0.64 -20.84 -2.51
N LEU A 151 0.59 -19.67 -1.92
CA LEU A 151 1.18 -18.43 -2.42
C LEU A 151 2.27 -17.99 -1.44
N PRO A 152 3.41 -17.47 -1.94
CA PRO A 152 4.44 -16.92 -1.06
C PRO A 152 3.86 -15.79 -0.21
N CYS A 153 4.04 -15.90 1.10
CA CYS A 153 3.46 -15.00 2.09
C CYS A 153 4.48 -14.69 3.18
N LEU A 154 4.50 -13.44 3.64
CA LEU A 154 5.36 -12.98 4.73
C LEU A 154 4.61 -11.96 5.59
N GLU A 155 4.65 -12.14 6.90
CA GLU A 155 4.22 -11.12 7.86
C GLU A 155 5.44 -10.29 8.30
N ARG A 156 5.40 -8.99 8.04
CA ARG A 156 6.51 -8.08 8.35
C ARG A 156 5.99 -6.68 8.67
N ALA A 157 6.47 -6.09 9.77
CA ALA A 157 6.08 -4.75 10.23
C ALA A 157 4.57 -4.59 10.49
N GLY A 158 3.89 -5.65 10.94
CA GLY A 158 2.44 -5.67 11.17
C GLY A 158 1.59 -5.69 9.89
N LEU A 159 2.23 -5.95 8.75
CA LEU A 159 1.62 -6.04 7.43
C LEU A 159 1.85 -7.44 6.84
N ILE A 160 0.89 -7.93 6.08
CA ILE A 160 0.90 -9.26 5.47
C ILE A 160 1.05 -9.12 3.95
N TRP A 161 2.17 -9.62 3.46
CA TRP A 161 2.61 -9.53 2.07
C TRP A 161 2.36 -10.85 1.37
N VAL A 162 1.83 -10.80 0.16
CA VAL A 162 1.51 -11.99 -0.64
C VAL A 162 1.91 -11.76 -2.09
N HIS A 163 2.57 -12.76 -2.70
CA HIS A 163 2.69 -12.83 -4.15
C HIS A 163 1.47 -13.47 -4.77
N LEU A 164 0.97 -12.94 -5.88
CA LEU A 164 -0.07 -13.58 -6.68
C LEU A 164 0.50 -14.70 -7.58
N ASP A 165 1.82 -14.65 -7.87
CA ASP A 165 2.55 -15.73 -8.53
C ASP A 165 3.07 -16.72 -7.47
N PRO A 166 2.78 -18.05 -7.62
CA PRO A 166 3.29 -19.05 -6.68
C PRO A 166 4.81 -19.33 -6.85
N ASN A 167 5.44 -18.86 -7.93
CA ASN A 167 6.86 -19.04 -8.21
C ASN A 167 7.52 -17.71 -8.61
N PRO A 168 7.52 -16.70 -7.74
CA PRO A 168 8.00 -15.37 -8.09
C PRO A 168 9.52 -15.35 -8.27
N SER A 169 9.99 -14.46 -9.14
CA SER A 169 11.41 -14.19 -9.35
C SER A 169 12.01 -13.17 -8.36
N LEU A 170 11.17 -12.48 -7.59
CA LEU A 170 11.57 -11.49 -6.58
C LEU A 170 11.10 -11.94 -5.21
N SER A 171 11.98 -11.91 -4.21
CA SER A 171 11.59 -12.17 -2.83
C SER A 171 10.86 -10.95 -2.22
N ILE A 172 10.01 -11.19 -1.20
CA ILE A 172 9.35 -10.10 -0.45
C ILE A 172 10.40 -9.24 0.28
N ASP A 173 11.46 -9.84 0.82
CA ASP A 173 12.53 -9.12 1.49
C ASP A 173 13.28 -8.17 0.54
N ASP A 174 13.63 -8.62 -0.66
CA ASP A 174 14.26 -7.75 -1.67
C ASP A 174 13.32 -6.63 -2.12
N PHE A 175 12.03 -6.96 -2.35
CA PHE A 175 11.03 -5.98 -2.72
C PHE A 175 10.91 -4.83 -1.73
N LEU A 176 10.98 -5.12 -0.44
CA LEU A 176 10.83 -4.12 0.61
C LEU A 176 11.99 -3.12 0.70
N CYS A 177 13.16 -3.39 0.11
CA CYS A 177 14.31 -2.48 0.08
C CYS A 177 14.71 -1.92 1.45
N GLY A 178 14.44 -2.66 2.54
CA GLY A 178 14.67 -2.21 3.93
C GLY A 178 13.63 -1.22 4.47
N TYR A 179 12.62 -0.85 3.69
CA TYR A 179 11.55 0.06 4.10
C TYR A 179 10.72 -0.47 5.28
N ASP A 180 10.58 -1.80 5.36
CA ASP A 180 9.96 -2.49 6.49
C ASP A 180 10.57 -2.16 7.85
N GLN A 181 11.89 -1.91 7.90
CA GLN A 181 12.59 -1.54 9.12
C GLN A 181 12.14 -0.19 9.67
N MET A 182 11.75 0.75 8.79
CA MET A 182 11.15 2.02 9.19
C MET A 182 9.67 1.85 9.53
N LEU A 183 8.92 1.08 8.73
CA LEU A 183 7.49 0.79 8.97
C LEU A 183 7.26 0.09 10.32
N GLN A 184 8.21 -0.70 10.82
CA GLN A 184 8.19 -1.27 12.18
C GLN A 184 8.03 -0.21 13.28
N GLY A 185 8.35 1.05 12.99
CA GLY A 185 8.14 2.15 13.92
C GLY A 185 6.67 2.38 14.28
N PHE A 186 5.75 2.03 13.42
CA PHE A 186 4.31 2.12 13.71
C PHE A 186 3.86 1.11 14.77
N GLY A 187 4.43 -0.11 14.78
CA GLY A 187 4.04 -1.18 15.70
C GLY A 187 2.62 -1.69 15.42
N PHE A 188 2.24 -1.82 14.15
CA PHE A 188 0.88 -2.21 13.71
C PHE A 188 0.41 -3.55 14.30
N GLU A 189 1.32 -4.40 14.77
CA GLU A 189 0.99 -5.65 15.47
C GLU A 189 0.15 -5.43 16.72
N GLY A 190 0.29 -4.27 17.37
CA GLY A 190 -0.45 -3.88 18.58
C GLY A 190 -1.68 -3.01 18.32
N TRP A 191 -1.97 -2.68 17.07
CA TRP A 191 -3.06 -1.78 16.73
C TRP A 191 -4.41 -2.50 16.66
N HIS A 192 -5.47 -1.73 16.85
CA HIS A 192 -6.85 -2.19 16.71
C HIS A 192 -7.34 -1.94 15.28
N TYR A 193 -7.81 -2.98 14.61
CA TYR A 193 -8.52 -2.85 13.34
C TYR A 193 -9.93 -2.33 13.58
N PHE A 194 -10.22 -1.12 13.13
CA PHE A 194 -11.51 -0.49 13.36
C PHE A 194 -12.54 -0.92 12.31
N ASP A 195 -12.29 -0.61 11.02
CA ASP A 195 -13.22 -0.91 9.93
C ASP A 195 -12.54 -0.74 8.56
N SER A 196 -13.29 -1.07 7.50
CA SER A 196 -12.90 -0.80 6.11
C SER A 196 -14.08 -0.27 5.29
N GLN A 197 -13.74 0.50 4.26
CA GLN A 197 -14.68 1.04 3.29
C GLN A 197 -14.06 1.03 1.90
N MET A 198 -14.92 0.96 0.86
CA MET A 198 -14.50 0.93 -0.53
C MET A 198 -14.84 2.26 -1.20
N VAL A 199 -13.93 2.76 -2.04
CA VAL A 199 -14.11 3.94 -2.86
C VAL A 199 -13.71 3.61 -4.30
N GLU A 200 -14.60 3.87 -5.25
CA GLU A 200 -14.31 3.77 -6.67
C GLU A 200 -13.57 5.02 -7.14
N GLY A 201 -12.55 4.86 -7.99
CA GLY A 201 -11.67 5.93 -8.41
C GLY A 201 -11.36 5.96 -9.90
N PRO A 202 -10.58 6.97 -10.36
CA PRO A 202 -10.09 7.08 -11.74
C PRO A 202 -9.04 6.01 -12.03
N ASN A 203 -8.27 6.16 -13.13
CA ASN A 203 -7.08 5.33 -13.37
C ASN A 203 -6.23 5.21 -12.10
N TRP A 204 -5.70 4.00 -11.84
CA TRP A 204 -4.95 3.72 -10.62
C TRP A 204 -3.73 4.65 -10.42
N LYS A 205 -3.09 5.12 -11.51
CA LYS A 205 -1.98 6.07 -11.41
C LYS A 205 -2.45 7.48 -11.05
N ILE A 206 -3.59 7.92 -11.60
CA ILE A 206 -4.20 9.21 -11.19
C ILE A 206 -4.53 9.18 -9.70
N ALA A 207 -5.11 8.08 -9.22
CA ALA A 207 -5.43 7.92 -7.80
C ALA A 207 -4.16 7.86 -6.93
N TYR A 208 -3.09 7.18 -7.40
CA TYR A 208 -1.84 7.06 -6.65
C TYR A 208 -1.03 8.36 -6.65
N ASP A 209 -1.05 9.12 -7.76
CA ASP A 209 -0.44 10.46 -7.84
C ASP A 209 -0.94 11.37 -6.72
N GLY A 210 -2.24 11.30 -6.38
CA GLY A 210 -2.82 12.06 -5.28
C GLY A 210 -2.19 11.76 -3.91
N TYR A 211 -1.73 10.53 -3.65
CA TYR A 211 -1.03 10.19 -2.40
C TYR A 211 0.39 10.73 -2.34
N LEU A 212 1.00 11.00 -3.48
CA LEU A 212 2.34 11.56 -3.61
C LEU A 212 2.35 13.09 -3.74
N ASP A 213 1.21 13.68 -4.01
CA ASP A 213 1.06 15.12 -4.20
C ASP A 213 0.59 15.83 -2.92
N ILE A 214 1.44 16.64 -2.33
CA ILE A 214 1.08 17.53 -1.22
C ILE A 214 0.71 18.94 -1.73
N TYR A 215 1.05 19.24 -2.98
CA TYR A 215 0.87 20.57 -3.58
C TYR A 215 -0.60 20.96 -3.73
N HIS A 216 -1.52 19.99 -3.92
CA HIS A 216 -2.96 20.22 -4.05
C HIS A 216 -3.67 20.54 -2.72
N LEU A 217 -3.10 20.13 -1.56
CA LEU A 217 -3.80 20.14 -0.27
C LEU A 217 -4.48 21.48 0.09
N PRO A 218 -3.78 22.66 0.04
CA PRO A 218 -4.39 23.91 0.47
C PRO A 218 -5.42 24.47 -0.51
N ILE A 219 -5.51 23.91 -1.71
CA ILE A 219 -6.44 24.35 -2.76
C ILE A 219 -7.63 23.42 -2.85
N LEU A 220 -7.39 22.11 -3.00
CA LEU A 220 -8.45 21.13 -3.16
C LEU A 220 -9.20 20.90 -1.86
N HIS A 221 -8.47 20.80 -0.74
CA HIS A 221 -9.03 20.51 0.59
C HIS A 221 -9.26 21.75 1.45
N LYS A 222 -9.35 22.94 0.83
CA LYS A 222 -9.52 24.22 1.55
C LYS A 222 -10.76 24.26 2.44
N ASP A 223 -11.84 23.60 2.03
CA ASP A 223 -13.13 23.59 2.69
C ASP A 223 -13.27 22.43 3.71
N THR A 224 -12.35 21.45 3.69
CA THR A 224 -12.31 20.29 4.58
C THR A 224 -11.17 20.38 5.59
N PHE A 225 -9.91 20.38 5.13
CA PHE A 225 -8.74 20.48 6.01
C PHE A 225 -8.29 21.95 6.25
N GLY A 226 -8.74 22.88 5.41
CA GLY A 226 -8.40 24.29 5.51
C GLY A 226 -7.25 24.72 4.59
N SER A 227 -7.25 26.01 4.23
CA SER A 227 -6.28 26.59 3.30
C SER A 227 -4.87 26.78 3.88
N ASN A 228 -4.69 26.56 5.19
CA ASN A 228 -3.38 26.68 5.84
C ASN A 228 -2.56 25.38 5.82
N PHE A 229 -3.05 24.35 5.15
CA PHE A 229 -2.31 23.09 4.99
C PHE A 229 -1.03 23.33 4.19
N PRO A 230 0.09 22.69 4.55
CA PRO A 230 1.33 22.86 3.80
C PRO A 230 1.18 22.30 2.37
N HIS A 231 1.79 22.96 1.40
CA HIS A 231 1.87 22.55 0.00
C HIS A 231 3.28 22.08 -0.39
N ARG A 232 4.15 21.88 0.60
CA ARG A 232 5.58 21.64 0.42
C ARG A 232 5.93 20.27 1.00
N ALA A 233 6.63 19.46 0.24
CA ALA A 233 7.05 18.13 0.64
C ALA A 233 8.49 17.84 0.25
N ASN A 234 9.12 16.93 0.99
CA ASN A 234 10.33 16.21 0.66
C ASN A 234 9.98 14.73 0.44
N TYR A 235 10.70 14.07 -0.44
CA TYR A 235 10.45 12.70 -0.82
C TYR A 235 11.67 11.83 -0.52
N TYR A 236 11.49 10.81 0.31
CA TYR A 236 12.55 9.91 0.74
C TYR A 236 12.34 8.53 0.13
N PRO A 237 13.11 8.16 -0.90
CA PRO A 237 12.94 6.90 -1.62
C PRO A 237 13.59 5.71 -0.87
N PHE A 238 12.94 4.53 -1.04
CA PHE A 238 13.42 3.22 -0.66
C PHE A 238 13.10 2.25 -1.80
N GLY A 239 13.94 2.22 -2.83
CA GLY A 239 13.56 1.64 -4.10
C GLY A 239 12.34 2.35 -4.68
N PRO A 240 11.27 1.61 -5.06
CA PRO A 240 10.03 2.21 -5.57
C PRO A 240 9.13 2.80 -4.46
N HIS A 241 9.39 2.48 -3.19
CA HIS A 241 8.62 2.99 -2.06
C HIS A 241 9.09 4.39 -1.67
N GLN A 242 8.21 5.18 -1.07
CA GLN A 242 8.55 6.55 -0.69
C GLN A 242 7.89 6.94 0.63
N ARG A 243 8.62 7.66 1.46
CA ARG A 243 8.03 8.48 2.51
C ARG A 243 7.92 9.91 2.02
N VAL A 244 6.74 10.49 2.12
CA VAL A 244 6.44 11.88 1.80
C VAL A 244 6.27 12.62 3.12
N SER A 245 7.16 13.56 3.42
CA SER A 245 7.04 14.41 4.59
C SER A 245 7.43 15.84 4.22
N GLY A 246 7.26 16.80 5.10
CA GLY A 246 7.53 18.17 4.77
C GLY A 246 8.29 18.91 5.86
N PRO A 247 8.85 20.08 5.53
CA PRO A 247 9.49 20.97 6.49
C PRO A 247 8.42 21.55 7.44
N ASN A 248 7.92 20.73 8.35
CA ASN A 248 6.91 21.15 9.33
C ASN A 248 7.56 22.08 10.36
N PRO A 249 7.04 23.30 10.58
CA PRO A 249 7.56 24.22 11.60
C PRO A 249 7.60 23.61 13.01
N SER A 250 6.74 22.66 13.35
CA SER A 250 6.78 21.96 14.66
C SER A 250 8.08 21.19 14.90
N LEU A 251 8.83 20.84 13.84
CA LEU A 251 10.14 20.22 13.99
C LEU A 251 11.17 21.16 14.66
N LEU A 252 10.98 22.47 14.55
CA LEU A 252 11.84 23.47 15.20
C LEU A 252 11.79 23.36 16.73
N ASP A 253 10.70 22.86 17.30
CA ASP A 253 10.56 22.66 18.74
C ASP A 253 11.52 21.58 19.26
N TYR A 254 11.97 20.68 18.39
CA TYR A 254 12.89 19.59 18.72
C TYR A 254 14.37 19.98 18.58
N GLU A 255 14.69 21.16 18.05
CA GLU A 255 16.08 21.60 17.80
C GLU A 255 16.95 21.58 19.07
N GLN A 256 16.36 21.87 20.23
CA GLN A 256 17.05 21.96 21.51
C GLN A 256 16.94 20.69 22.36
N ILE A 257 16.31 19.64 21.82
CA ILE A 257 16.06 18.36 22.49
C ILE A 257 17.03 17.32 21.91
N ASP A 258 17.62 16.49 22.78
CA ASP A 258 18.46 15.39 22.33
C ASP A 258 17.65 14.46 21.42
N GLU A 259 18.24 14.04 20.30
CA GLU A 259 17.55 13.22 19.30
C GLU A 259 17.05 11.89 19.84
N SER A 260 17.66 11.36 20.90
CA SER A 260 17.18 10.15 21.60
C SER A 260 15.82 10.37 22.26
N GLU A 261 15.47 11.62 22.57
CA GLU A 261 14.22 12.02 23.23
C GLU A 261 13.13 12.44 22.23
N TRP A 262 13.44 12.53 20.94
CA TRP A 262 12.42 12.86 19.92
C TRP A 262 11.32 11.80 19.92
N PRO A 263 10.04 12.19 20.04
CA PRO A 263 8.96 11.24 20.09
C PRO A 263 8.84 10.49 18.76
N LEU A 264 8.56 9.19 18.84
CA LEU A 264 8.46 8.34 17.65
C LEU A 264 7.37 8.83 16.68
N ASP A 265 6.26 9.36 17.20
CA ASP A 265 5.18 9.91 16.38
C ASP A 265 5.64 11.09 15.51
N ALA A 266 6.53 11.95 16.04
CA ALA A 266 7.12 13.02 15.24
C ALA A 266 8.03 12.48 14.11
N LEU A 267 8.70 11.35 14.36
CA LEU A 267 9.54 10.68 13.37
C LEU A 267 8.73 9.94 12.30
N LEU A 268 7.49 9.54 12.60
CA LEU A 268 6.61 8.79 11.70
C LEU A 268 5.64 9.67 10.92
N GLY A 269 5.63 10.97 11.14
CA GLY A 269 4.76 11.90 10.42
C GLY A 269 4.92 11.85 8.89
N GLY A 270 3.88 12.30 8.18
CA GLY A 270 3.84 12.30 6.71
C GLY A 270 3.00 11.17 6.12
N VAL A 271 3.12 11.00 4.81
CA VAL A 271 2.47 9.92 4.06
C VAL A 271 3.51 8.87 3.68
N TRP A 272 3.19 7.62 3.90
CA TRP A 272 4.05 6.47 3.60
C TRP A 272 3.44 5.70 2.44
N THR A 273 4.09 5.76 1.29
CA THR A 273 3.62 5.04 0.11
C THR A 273 4.45 3.79 -0.13
N ILE A 274 3.76 2.68 -0.36
CA ILE A 274 4.38 1.40 -0.67
C ILE A 274 3.91 1.00 -2.07
N PHE A 275 4.82 1.09 -3.01
CA PHE A 275 4.55 0.75 -4.40
C PHE A 275 4.02 -0.70 -4.53
N PRO A 276 3.07 -1.00 -5.41
CA PRO A 276 2.40 -0.07 -6.30
C PRO A 276 1.10 0.52 -5.73
N HIS A 277 0.65 0.11 -4.52
CA HIS A 277 -0.77 0.24 -4.21
C HIS A 277 -1.12 0.67 -2.79
N ILE A 278 -0.15 1.00 -1.95
CA ILE A 278 -0.43 1.36 -0.56
C ILE A 278 -0.09 2.82 -0.27
N SER A 279 -0.99 3.47 0.46
CA SER A 279 -0.74 4.71 1.16
C SER A 279 -1.12 4.58 2.62
N ILE A 280 -0.27 5.06 3.52
CA ILE A 280 -0.51 5.11 4.98
C ILE A 280 -0.40 6.57 5.40
N ALA A 281 -1.49 7.14 5.93
CA ALA A 281 -1.53 8.50 6.44
C ALA A 281 -2.08 8.53 7.86
N GLY A 282 -1.37 9.22 8.76
CA GLY A 282 -1.79 9.39 10.15
C GLY A 282 -2.77 10.53 10.32
N PHE A 283 -3.73 10.37 11.23
CA PHE A 283 -4.71 11.39 11.62
C PHE A 283 -4.86 11.43 13.14
N ASP A 284 -4.84 12.63 13.71
CA ASP A 284 -5.00 12.83 15.16
C ASP A 284 -6.48 12.77 15.59
N GLY A 285 -7.42 12.99 14.68
CA GLY A 285 -8.84 12.87 14.93
C GLY A 285 -9.26 11.43 15.22
N GLY A 286 -10.38 11.24 15.92
CA GLY A 286 -10.94 9.91 16.16
C GLY A 286 -10.13 9.02 17.09
N GLY A 287 -9.26 9.58 17.94
CA GLY A 287 -8.48 8.83 18.93
C GLY A 287 -7.08 8.42 18.50
N GLY A 288 -6.56 9.01 17.44
CA GLY A 288 -5.23 8.73 16.87
C GLY A 288 -5.24 7.43 16.06
N GLY A 289 -5.23 7.56 14.75
CA GLY A 289 -5.31 6.42 13.83
C GLY A 289 -4.54 6.64 12.55
N VAL A 290 -4.46 5.60 11.75
CA VAL A 290 -4.00 5.69 10.36
C VAL A 290 -5.09 5.24 9.40
N LEU A 291 -5.17 5.93 8.28
CA LEU A 291 -5.86 5.46 7.09
C LEU A 291 -4.84 4.72 6.23
N LEU A 292 -5.05 3.43 6.06
CA LEU A 292 -4.28 2.59 5.17
C LEU A 292 -5.13 2.32 3.94
N SER A 293 -4.70 2.86 2.80
CA SER A 293 -5.42 2.72 1.53
C SER A 293 -4.73 1.66 0.67
N GLN A 294 -5.51 0.65 0.23
CA GLN A 294 -5.10 -0.36 -0.76
C GLN A 294 -5.77 -0.03 -2.08
N LEU A 295 -5.00 0.42 -3.05
CA LEU A 295 -5.47 0.82 -4.38
C LEU A 295 -5.22 -0.31 -5.38
N PHE A 296 -6.25 -0.70 -6.12
CA PHE A 296 -6.15 -1.70 -7.19
C PHE A 296 -6.69 -1.14 -8.51
N PRO A 297 -6.08 -1.48 -9.66
CA PRO A 297 -6.68 -1.23 -10.97
C PRO A 297 -8.08 -1.82 -11.06
N GLY A 298 -9.00 -1.12 -11.71
CA GLY A 298 -10.34 -1.60 -12.00
C GLY A 298 -10.39 -2.59 -13.17
N ALA A 299 -11.53 -2.71 -13.81
CA ALA A 299 -11.72 -3.58 -14.98
C ALA A 299 -11.17 -2.95 -16.27
N THR A 300 -11.00 -1.64 -16.29
CA THR A 300 -10.53 -0.85 -17.43
C THR A 300 -9.48 0.16 -17.00
N PRO A 301 -8.72 0.77 -17.93
CA PRO A 301 -7.79 1.85 -17.60
C PRO A 301 -8.42 3.05 -16.90
N SER A 302 -9.72 3.23 -17.00
CA SER A 302 -10.44 4.39 -16.49
C SER A 302 -10.92 4.23 -15.05
N GLU A 303 -10.65 3.08 -14.42
CA GLU A 303 -11.24 2.70 -13.15
C GLU A 303 -10.18 2.19 -12.18
N SER A 304 -10.41 2.44 -10.91
CA SER A 304 -9.70 1.82 -9.80
C SER A 304 -10.63 1.61 -8.61
N VAL A 305 -10.19 0.76 -7.70
CA VAL A 305 -10.87 0.53 -6.43
C VAL A 305 -9.87 0.72 -5.31
N THR A 306 -10.21 1.57 -4.36
CA THR A 306 -9.44 1.74 -3.12
C THR A 306 -10.21 1.16 -1.95
N ILE A 307 -9.59 0.23 -1.24
CA ILE A 307 -10.07 -0.26 0.04
C ILE A 307 -9.33 0.53 1.13
N GLN A 308 -10.06 1.35 1.85
CA GLN A 308 -9.54 2.12 2.97
C GLN A 308 -9.74 1.32 4.25
N HIS A 309 -8.66 1.06 4.98
CA HIS A 309 -8.67 0.43 6.30
C HIS A 309 -8.35 1.49 7.34
N TYR A 310 -9.12 1.54 8.42
CA TYR A 310 -8.85 2.44 9.53
C TYR A 310 -8.36 1.65 10.73
N LEU A 311 -7.13 1.96 11.15
CA LEU A 311 -6.49 1.33 12.30
C LEU A 311 -6.32 2.36 13.41
N LEU A 312 -6.57 1.96 14.65
CA LEU A 312 -6.42 2.79 15.84
C LEU A 312 -5.29 2.24 16.73
N LYS A 313 -4.50 3.12 17.33
CA LYS A 313 -3.41 2.71 18.25
C LYS A 313 -3.91 1.87 19.41
N ASN A 314 -5.12 2.16 19.90
CA ASN A 314 -5.72 1.48 21.05
C ASN A 314 -7.12 0.98 20.71
N THR A 315 -7.58 -0.05 21.37
CA THR A 315 -8.99 -0.46 21.32
C THR A 315 -9.85 0.68 21.86
N PRO A 316 -10.79 1.24 21.05
CA PRO A 316 -11.60 2.38 21.46
C PRO A 316 -12.67 1.97 22.49
N ASP A 317 -12.98 2.85 23.43
CA ASP A 317 -14.23 2.80 24.19
C ASP A 317 -15.40 3.28 23.30
N GLU A 318 -16.62 3.33 23.86
CA GLU A 318 -17.81 3.68 23.10
C GLU A 318 -17.73 5.12 22.50
N ALA A 319 -17.25 6.10 23.27
CA ALA A 319 -17.11 7.49 22.81
C ALA A 319 -16.01 7.63 21.76
N ALA A 320 -14.86 6.98 21.95
CA ALA A 320 -13.77 6.94 20.98
C ALA A 320 -14.18 6.20 19.71
N SER A 321 -14.98 5.13 19.81
CA SER A 321 -15.52 4.40 18.67
C SER A 321 -16.44 5.26 17.81
N GLN A 322 -17.31 6.05 18.43
CA GLN A 322 -18.18 7.00 17.70
C GLN A 322 -17.34 8.07 16.99
N SER A 323 -16.36 8.67 17.69
CA SER A 323 -15.46 9.67 17.09
C SER A 323 -14.64 9.08 15.94
N ALA A 324 -14.15 7.85 16.07
CA ALA A 324 -13.45 7.15 15.01
C ALA A 324 -14.33 6.89 13.79
N ALA A 325 -15.59 6.51 13.99
CA ALA A 325 -16.55 6.30 12.90
C ALA A 325 -16.85 7.61 12.14
N GLU A 326 -17.01 8.72 12.85
CA GLU A 326 -17.21 10.03 12.24
C GLU A 326 -15.97 10.49 11.45
N GLN A 327 -14.77 10.31 12.01
CA GLN A 327 -13.50 10.59 11.34
C GLN A 327 -13.34 9.72 10.08
N PHE A 328 -13.61 8.43 10.17
CA PHE A 328 -13.47 7.52 9.05
C PHE A 328 -14.44 7.85 7.90
N LYS A 329 -15.69 8.20 8.24
CA LYS A 329 -16.65 8.68 7.26
C LYS A 329 -16.23 10.01 6.62
N PHE A 330 -15.66 10.93 7.40
CA PHE A 330 -15.12 12.20 6.90
C PHE A 330 -13.97 11.96 5.91
N LEU A 331 -13.03 11.07 6.24
CA LEU A 331 -11.91 10.72 5.35
C LEU A 331 -12.39 10.11 4.03
N ARG A 332 -13.43 9.27 4.07
CA ARG A 332 -14.07 8.78 2.84
C ARG A 332 -14.61 9.93 2.00
N TYR A 333 -15.36 10.84 2.62
CA TYR A 333 -15.93 12.00 1.94
C TYR A 333 -14.85 12.81 1.21
N VAL A 334 -13.73 13.10 1.89
CA VAL A 334 -12.62 13.86 1.30
C VAL A 334 -12.08 13.15 0.05
N VAL A 335 -11.71 11.88 0.16
CA VAL A 335 -11.16 11.11 -0.96
C VAL A 335 -12.17 10.99 -2.11
N GLU A 336 -13.43 10.66 -1.81
CA GLU A 336 -14.46 10.42 -2.83
C GLU A 336 -14.89 11.72 -3.52
N GLN A 337 -15.16 12.79 -2.74
CA GLN A 337 -15.79 14.01 -3.25
C GLN A 337 -14.79 15.08 -3.69
N GLU A 338 -13.55 15.03 -3.25
CA GLU A 338 -12.52 15.99 -3.61
C GLU A 338 -11.47 15.33 -4.50
N ASP A 339 -10.66 14.39 -4.00
CA ASP A 339 -9.56 13.76 -4.75
C ASP A 339 -10.06 13.00 -5.98
N TYR A 340 -10.91 12.00 -5.77
CA TYR A 340 -11.34 11.13 -6.85
C TYR A 340 -12.34 11.80 -7.78
N ALA A 341 -13.21 12.67 -7.28
CA ALA A 341 -14.06 13.48 -8.16
C ALA A 341 -13.25 14.38 -9.09
N THR A 342 -12.09 14.89 -8.63
CA THR A 342 -11.15 15.65 -9.46
C THR A 342 -10.37 14.73 -10.40
N GLY A 343 -9.89 13.59 -9.91
CA GLY A 343 -9.21 12.57 -10.71
C GLY A 343 -10.09 12.00 -11.84
N ILE A 344 -11.37 11.76 -11.60
CA ILE A 344 -12.32 11.33 -12.64
C ILE A 344 -12.47 12.41 -13.73
N ARG A 345 -12.52 13.69 -13.37
CA ARG A 345 -12.53 14.78 -14.35
C ARG A 345 -11.23 14.85 -15.13
N GLN A 346 -10.09 14.61 -14.48
CA GLN A 346 -8.78 14.50 -15.14
C GLN A 346 -8.75 13.33 -16.12
N GLN A 347 -9.24 12.15 -15.73
CA GLN A 347 -9.35 10.96 -16.58
C GLN A 347 -10.13 11.26 -17.87
N VAL A 348 -11.30 11.90 -17.76
CA VAL A 348 -12.12 12.30 -18.92
C VAL A 348 -11.38 13.28 -19.82
N ALA A 349 -10.68 14.23 -19.23
CA ALA A 349 -9.92 15.23 -19.98
C ALA A 349 -8.71 14.62 -20.73
N LEU A 350 -7.97 13.71 -20.10
CA LEU A 350 -6.85 13.00 -20.73
C LEU A 350 -7.33 12.09 -21.87
N ALA A 351 -8.45 11.38 -21.69
CA ALA A 351 -9.04 10.53 -22.72
C ALA A 351 -9.47 11.29 -23.98
N SER A 352 -9.71 12.61 -23.88
CA SER A 352 -10.00 13.45 -25.04
C SER A 352 -8.81 13.64 -25.99
N GLY A 353 -7.59 13.34 -25.53
CA GLY A 353 -6.34 13.56 -26.27
C GLY A 353 -5.94 15.05 -26.46
N ALA A 354 -6.66 15.99 -25.86
CA ALA A 354 -6.37 17.42 -25.92
C ALA A 354 -5.03 17.79 -25.24
N ARG A 355 -4.64 17.06 -24.19
CA ARG A 355 -3.35 17.17 -23.52
C ARG A 355 -2.51 15.94 -23.88
N LYS A 356 -1.25 16.16 -24.29
CA LYS A 356 -0.34 15.07 -24.68
C LYS A 356 0.59 14.62 -23.57
N MET A 357 0.90 15.53 -22.65
CA MET A 357 1.81 15.28 -21.54
C MET A 357 1.15 15.73 -20.23
N VAL A 358 1.39 14.98 -19.16
CA VAL A 358 1.11 15.36 -17.76
C VAL A 358 2.43 15.84 -17.18
N THR A 359 2.43 17.01 -16.54
CA THR A 359 3.66 17.67 -16.08
C THR A 359 3.72 17.61 -14.55
N PHE A 360 4.82 17.08 -14.03
CA PHE A 360 5.18 17.15 -12.62
C PHE A 360 6.16 18.31 -12.42
N GLY A 361 5.86 19.20 -11.49
CA GLY A 361 6.69 20.34 -11.14
C GLY A 361 7.96 19.93 -10.39
N LYS A 362 8.88 20.85 -10.23
CA LYS A 362 10.13 20.59 -9.49
C LYS A 362 9.91 20.12 -8.04
N ASN A 363 8.80 20.51 -7.45
CA ASN A 363 8.36 20.15 -6.09
C ASN A 363 7.59 18.83 -6.03
N GLU A 364 7.40 18.11 -7.15
CA GLU A 364 6.58 16.91 -7.26
C GLU A 364 7.43 15.68 -7.63
N SER A 365 8.65 15.61 -7.08
CA SER A 365 9.59 14.53 -7.41
C SER A 365 9.07 13.14 -7.03
N GLY A 366 8.12 13.03 -6.10
CA GLY A 366 7.48 11.77 -5.74
C GLY A 366 6.67 11.16 -6.87
N GLY A 367 5.83 11.95 -7.53
CA GLY A 367 5.08 11.53 -8.72
C GLY A 367 6.01 11.19 -9.89
N ALA A 368 7.01 12.02 -10.15
CA ALA A 368 8.02 11.75 -11.17
C ALA A 368 8.73 10.40 -10.96
N ARG A 369 9.18 10.11 -9.72
CA ARG A 369 9.77 8.81 -9.37
C ARG A 369 8.82 7.65 -9.59
N PHE A 370 7.59 7.80 -9.16
CA PHE A 370 6.58 6.77 -9.29
C PHE A 370 6.41 6.35 -10.76
N HIS A 371 6.23 7.31 -11.67
CA HIS A 371 6.09 7.02 -13.10
C HIS A 371 7.37 6.45 -13.72
N ALA A 372 8.53 6.96 -13.35
CA ALA A 372 9.80 6.42 -13.81
C ALA A 372 10.02 4.96 -13.34
N TRP A 373 9.59 4.61 -12.12
CA TRP A 373 9.62 3.23 -11.64
C TRP A 373 8.60 2.33 -12.35
N VAL A 374 7.42 2.85 -12.69
CA VAL A 374 6.45 2.12 -13.53
C VAL A 374 7.10 1.77 -14.86
N ASP A 375 7.69 2.75 -15.57
CA ASP A 375 8.37 2.53 -16.85
C ASP A 375 9.53 1.53 -16.72
N GLN A 376 10.39 1.70 -15.72
CA GLN A 376 11.52 0.79 -15.46
C GLN A 376 11.06 -0.65 -15.26
N LEU A 377 9.98 -0.87 -14.51
CA LEU A 377 9.46 -2.21 -14.22
C LEU A 377 8.80 -2.86 -15.43
N LEU A 378 8.17 -2.11 -16.32
CA LEU A 378 7.63 -2.63 -17.57
C LEU A 378 8.73 -3.10 -18.54
N GLU A 379 9.90 -2.48 -18.48
CA GLU A 379 11.06 -2.83 -19.30
C GLU A 379 11.96 -3.92 -18.70
N THR A 380 11.83 -4.17 -17.38
CA THR A 380 12.69 -5.11 -16.64
C THR A 380 12.18 -6.54 -16.76
N SER A 381 13.03 -7.45 -17.22
CA SER A 381 12.72 -8.89 -17.27
C SER A 381 12.71 -9.52 -15.87
N ASP A 382 12.05 -10.69 -15.73
CA ASP A 382 12.01 -11.43 -14.47
C ASP A 382 13.39 -11.78 -13.92
N SER A 383 14.35 -12.09 -14.81
CA SER A 383 15.73 -12.41 -14.41
C SER A 383 16.51 -11.21 -13.87
N GLU A 384 16.08 -10.00 -14.14
CA GLU A 384 16.75 -8.76 -13.72
C GLU A 384 16.11 -8.12 -12.49
N LEU A 385 14.87 -8.51 -12.11
CA LEU A 385 14.13 -7.93 -11.00
C LEU A 385 14.92 -7.92 -9.69
N THR A 386 15.47 -9.07 -9.29
CA THR A 386 16.24 -9.14 -8.04
C THR A 386 17.43 -8.18 -8.05
N SER A 387 18.15 -8.05 -9.15
CA SER A 387 19.26 -7.12 -9.27
C SER A 387 18.81 -5.66 -9.18
N LEU A 388 17.66 -5.33 -9.77
CA LEU A 388 17.08 -4.00 -9.71
C LEU A 388 16.71 -3.60 -8.26
N PHE A 389 16.11 -4.51 -7.51
CA PHE A 389 15.67 -4.22 -6.15
C PHE A 389 16.79 -4.31 -5.11
N GLN A 390 17.79 -5.17 -5.29
CA GLN A 390 18.96 -5.25 -4.40
C GLN A 390 19.92 -4.07 -4.55
N ALA A 391 19.98 -3.49 -5.73
CA ALA A 391 20.71 -2.26 -6.01
C ALA A 391 19.77 -1.21 -6.61
N PRO A 392 18.81 -0.71 -5.82
CA PRO A 392 17.78 0.15 -6.35
C PRO A 392 18.39 1.44 -6.90
N VAL A 393 18.07 1.72 -8.15
CA VAL A 393 18.43 2.97 -8.81
C VAL A 393 17.25 3.93 -8.63
N ASP A 394 17.54 5.16 -8.23
CA ASP A 394 16.56 6.23 -8.35
C ASP A 394 16.46 6.63 -9.82
N PRO A 395 15.37 6.34 -10.54
CA PRO A 395 15.28 6.57 -11.99
C PRO A 395 15.38 8.04 -12.38
N ILE A 396 15.19 8.95 -11.43
CA ILE A 396 15.31 10.39 -11.65
C ILE A 396 16.45 11.02 -10.86
N ALA A 397 17.42 10.23 -10.38
CA ALA A 397 18.52 10.73 -9.55
C ALA A 397 19.30 11.87 -10.19
N GLU A 398 19.47 11.84 -11.52
CA GLU A 398 20.17 12.92 -12.27
C GLU A 398 19.37 14.23 -12.36
N MET A 399 18.06 14.15 -12.18
CA MET A 399 17.15 15.30 -12.22
C MET A 399 16.99 15.98 -10.86
N LEU A 400 17.48 15.36 -9.78
CA LEU A 400 17.38 15.94 -8.43
C LEU A 400 18.43 17.05 -8.24
N ASP A 401 18.01 18.11 -7.57
CA ASP A 401 18.95 19.11 -7.06
C ASP A 401 19.70 18.54 -5.86
N ARG A 402 20.99 18.21 -6.05
CA ARG A 402 21.87 17.66 -5.01
C ARG A 402 22.48 18.72 -4.08
N THR A 403 22.18 20.01 -4.31
CA THR A 403 22.78 21.09 -3.52
C THR A 403 22.40 21.08 -2.03
N ASN A 404 21.44 20.25 -1.64
CA ASN A 404 20.95 20.14 -0.27
C ASN A 404 21.23 18.79 0.41
N GLU A 405 22.00 17.90 -0.20
CA GLU A 405 22.62 16.81 0.53
C GLU A 405 23.74 17.40 1.38
N GLY A 406 23.37 17.80 2.62
CA GLY A 406 24.35 18.27 3.58
C GLY A 406 25.45 17.23 3.71
N GLU A 407 26.66 17.60 3.32
CA GLU A 407 27.88 16.90 3.72
C GLU A 407 27.89 16.81 5.24
N SER A 408 27.87 15.61 5.76
CA SER A 408 28.17 15.36 7.17
C SER A 408 29.08 14.15 7.30
#